data_c5988e91cd8c97fcb24ff31206017211
#
_entry.id   c5988e91cd8c97fcb24ff31206017211
#
_cell.length_a   1.000
_cell.length_b   1.000
_cell.length_c   1.000
_cell.angle_alpha   90.00
_cell.angle_beta   90.00
_cell.angle_gamma   90.00
#
_symmetry.space_group_name_H-M   'P 1'
#
loop_
_entity.id
_entity.type
_entity.pdbx_description
1 polymer ?
#
loop_
_entity_poly.entity_id
_entity_poly.type
_entity_poly.pdbx_seq_one_letter_code
_entity_poly.pdbx_strand_id
1 'polypeptide(L)'
;MNTNEIIVILSVKEFEAIDTNGVNHWDSIPVLVRQRAMEVMGGKGSIIYNPNCEEWQRIEVSKIGEKIDKIKLVASTTDAKPKAPKVTKEVKKADLDEATKDVINFVHSAPEFKPNDLIMSDVKWKYLIRNIMRGQNIMMVGDSGMGKTVAAIAAARSLERPLYIIGMGSTQDPRATLIGNTQFNKDSGTFFAESRFVNAIQEENAVIILDELSRANGEAWNILMPVLDPNQRALQLDEKPGSPIVKVHPTVSFIATANIGFQYTSTRVMDRAMLDRFTTIEMDLLNKDQELHLLSLKVPEVSKINLKAITDITSDIRSELRSDVPRISTQISTRAAIEIAALLRDGFTLVEASEIAIYPFYSEEGGAQSERVYIKQLVQKYIKDESVPDSLTNPSLANPF
;
A
#
# COMPACT_ATOMS: atom_id res chain seq x y z
N MET A 1 36.23 37.42 -2.55
CA MET A 1 36.13 36.59 -3.77
C MET A 1 34.86 35.73 -3.61
N ASN A 2 33.81 36.12 -4.30
CA ASN A 2 32.56 35.35 -4.24
C ASN A 2 32.67 34.23 -5.25
N THR A 3 33.13 33.08 -4.84
CA THR A 3 33.10 31.88 -5.67
C THR A 3 31.76 31.19 -5.46
N ASN A 4 30.95 31.13 -6.52
CA ASN A 4 29.76 30.29 -6.58
C ASN A 4 30.21 28.84 -6.67
N GLU A 5 30.54 28.24 -5.52
CA GLU A 5 31.09 26.88 -5.44
C GLU A 5 30.05 25.97 -4.78
N ILE A 6 29.73 24.90 -5.47
CA ILE A 6 28.94 23.79 -4.93
C ILE A 6 29.93 22.67 -4.52
N ILE A 7 29.82 22.23 -3.28
CA ILE A 7 30.58 21.08 -2.81
C ILE A 7 29.70 19.83 -2.89
N VAL A 8 30.09 18.87 -3.73
CA VAL A 8 29.44 17.57 -3.87
C VAL A 8 30.32 16.51 -3.24
N ILE A 9 29.83 15.84 -2.22
CA ILE A 9 30.51 14.72 -1.57
C ILE A 9 29.94 13.44 -2.18
N LEU A 10 30.80 12.64 -2.80
CA LEU A 10 30.44 11.41 -3.49
C LEU A 10 30.98 10.20 -2.71
N SER A 11 30.38 9.03 -2.89
CA SER A 11 30.99 7.77 -2.47
C SER A 11 32.30 7.54 -3.21
N VAL A 12 33.20 6.75 -2.62
CA VAL A 12 34.49 6.43 -3.25
C VAL A 12 34.32 5.87 -4.65
N LYS A 13 33.36 4.95 -4.85
CA LYS A 13 33.08 4.37 -6.18
C LYS A 13 32.59 5.39 -7.20
N GLU A 14 31.74 6.32 -6.78
CA GLU A 14 31.25 7.38 -7.66
C GLU A 14 32.34 8.42 -7.92
N PHE A 15 33.17 8.71 -6.97
CA PHE A 15 34.31 9.63 -7.11
C PHE A 15 35.38 9.04 -8.04
N GLU A 16 35.74 7.77 -7.89
CA GLU A 16 36.69 7.08 -8.76
C GLU A 16 36.21 6.97 -10.23
N ALA A 17 34.89 6.93 -10.44
CA ALA A 17 34.30 6.94 -11.77
C ALA A 17 34.38 8.32 -12.48
N ILE A 18 34.75 9.36 -11.76
CA ILE A 18 34.86 10.73 -12.26
C ILE A 18 36.34 11.16 -12.18
N ASP A 19 36.99 11.26 -13.31
CA ASP A 19 38.37 11.77 -13.38
C ASP A 19 38.37 13.26 -13.04
N THR A 20 38.75 13.59 -11.79
CA THR A 20 38.63 14.95 -11.26
C THR A 20 39.88 15.41 -10.55
N ASN A 21 40.28 16.64 -10.80
CA ASN A 21 41.32 17.37 -10.05
C ASN A 21 40.71 18.07 -8.80
N GLY A 22 39.57 17.60 -8.28
CA GLY A 22 38.89 18.15 -7.13
C GLY A 22 37.96 19.34 -7.41
N VAL A 23 38.10 20.01 -8.56
CA VAL A 23 37.25 21.14 -8.98
C VAL A 23 36.84 20.94 -10.44
N ASN A 24 35.54 20.91 -10.70
CA ASN A 24 35.00 20.72 -12.05
C ASN A 24 34.09 21.87 -12.46
N HIS A 25 34.07 22.15 -13.76
CA HIS A 25 33.05 23.01 -14.33
C HIS A 25 31.74 22.25 -14.45
N TRP A 26 30.62 22.96 -14.31
CA TRP A 26 29.26 22.34 -14.34
C TRP A 26 29.05 21.42 -15.51
N ASP A 27 29.49 21.82 -16.72
CA ASP A 27 29.24 21.06 -17.95
C ASP A 27 30.12 19.79 -18.08
N SER A 28 31.20 19.67 -17.30
CA SER A 28 32.05 18.48 -17.28
C SER A 28 31.59 17.39 -16.32
N ILE A 29 30.55 17.65 -15.55
CA ILE A 29 30.03 16.72 -14.53
C ILE A 29 29.01 15.77 -15.14
N PRO A 30 29.03 14.47 -14.77
CA PRO A 30 28.04 13.51 -15.24
C PRO A 30 26.59 13.96 -15.02
N VAL A 31 25.73 13.68 -16.01
CA VAL A 31 24.33 14.15 -16.04
C VAL A 31 23.56 13.79 -14.78
N LEU A 32 23.76 12.59 -14.22
CA LEU A 32 23.10 12.16 -12.98
C LEU A 32 23.48 13.02 -11.79
N VAL A 33 24.75 13.40 -11.66
CA VAL A 33 25.21 14.28 -10.57
C VAL A 33 24.67 15.68 -10.74
N ARG A 34 24.60 16.17 -11.98
CA ARG A 34 24.00 17.47 -12.31
C ARG A 34 22.50 17.50 -12.00
N GLN A 35 21.77 16.46 -12.37
CA GLN A 35 20.33 16.35 -12.05
C GLN A 35 20.07 16.38 -10.55
N ARG A 36 20.83 15.62 -9.77
CA ARG A 36 20.72 15.65 -8.30
C ARG A 36 21.05 17.04 -7.73
N ALA A 37 22.09 17.69 -8.23
CA ALA A 37 22.43 19.03 -7.83
C ALA A 37 21.33 20.06 -8.18
N MET A 38 20.66 19.91 -9.33
CA MET A 38 19.54 20.78 -9.74
C MET A 38 18.28 20.58 -8.89
N GLU A 39 17.98 19.34 -8.48
CA GLU A 39 16.90 19.06 -7.54
C GLU A 39 17.12 19.78 -6.19
N VAL A 40 18.36 19.83 -5.74
CA VAL A 40 18.75 20.55 -4.51
C VAL A 40 18.64 22.05 -4.65
N MET A 41 18.99 22.61 -5.82
CA MET A 41 18.97 24.07 -6.06
C MET A 41 17.56 24.68 -6.05
N GLY A 42 16.49 23.87 -6.17
CA GLY A 42 15.10 24.31 -5.96
C GLY A 42 14.75 24.64 -4.52
N GLY A 43 15.58 24.28 -3.55
CA GLY A 43 15.38 24.49 -2.12
C GLY A 43 16.44 25.41 -1.50
N LYS A 44 16.08 26.24 -0.55
CA LYS A 44 16.99 27.17 0.14
C LYS A 44 18.01 26.43 1.00
N GLY A 45 19.28 26.36 0.58
CA GLY A 45 20.39 25.90 1.40
C GLY A 45 20.26 24.47 1.91
N SER A 46 19.79 23.54 1.11
CA SER A 46 19.49 22.18 1.54
C SER A 46 20.70 21.25 1.37
N ILE A 47 20.89 20.36 2.32
CA ILE A 47 21.83 19.23 2.27
C ILE A 47 21.00 18.00 1.90
N ILE A 48 21.34 17.32 0.80
CA ILE A 48 20.67 16.08 0.41
C ILE A 48 21.55 14.88 0.74
N TYR A 49 20.92 13.92 1.38
CA TYR A 49 21.49 12.60 1.64
C TYR A 49 20.84 11.58 0.71
N ASN A 50 21.63 10.74 0.07
CA ASN A 50 21.09 9.58 -0.63
C ASN A 50 21.08 8.37 0.31
N PRO A 51 19.91 7.94 0.80
CA PRO A 51 19.81 6.85 1.77
C PRO A 51 20.11 5.46 1.17
N ASN A 52 20.20 5.34 -0.15
CA ASN A 52 20.41 4.05 -0.84
C ASN A 52 21.88 3.73 -1.14
N CYS A 53 22.82 4.58 -0.77
CA CYS A 53 24.23 4.30 -0.89
C CYS A 53 24.77 3.78 0.45
N GLU A 54 25.61 2.74 0.42
CA GLU A 54 26.35 2.27 1.59
C GLU A 54 27.26 3.36 2.17
N GLU A 55 27.65 4.31 1.31
CA GLU A 55 28.39 5.52 1.64
C GLU A 55 27.54 6.75 1.33
N TRP A 56 27.49 7.67 2.29
CA TRP A 56 26.64 8.86 2.20
C TRP A 56 27.14 9.85 1.14
N GLN A 57 26.24 10.25 0.25
CA GLN A 57 26.44 11.40 -0.62
C GLN A 57 25.81 12.64 -0.02
N ARG A 58 26.57 13.69 0.09
CA ARG A 58 26.11 14.98 0.58
C ARG A 58 26.36 16.05 -0.46
N ILE A 59 25.34 16.81 -0.82
CA ILE A 59 25.42 17.97 -1.70
C ILE A 59 25.15 19.21 -0.86
N GLU A 60 26.13 20.07 -0.72
CA GLU A 60 26.00 21.38 -0.07
C GLU A 60 25.94 22.48 -1.13
N VAL A 61 24.84 23.23 -1.15
CA VAL A 61 24.68 24.39 -2.04
C VAL A 61 24.96 25.65 -1.25
N SER A 62 26.08 26.34 -1.55
CA SER A 62 26.49 27.53 -0.85
C SER A 62 25.68 28.79 -1.19
N LYS A 63 25.11 28.82 -2.41
CA LYS A 63 24.27 29.94 -2.87
C LYS A 63 23.23 29.48 -3.89
N ILE A 64 21.99 29.94 -3.71
CA ILE A 64 20.87 29.65 -4.59
C ILE A 64 20.57 30.90 -5.44
N GLY A 65 20.40 30.72 -6.76
CA GLY A 65 20.04 31.78 -7.70
C GLY A 65 21.18 32.53 -8.35
N GLU A 66 22.45 32.20 -8.02
CA GLU A 66 23.62 32.72 -8.71
C GLU A 66 24.16 31.69 -9.72
N LYS A 67 24.82 32.16 -10.79
CA LYS A 67 25.40 31.31 -11.82
C LYS A 67 26.49 30.44 -11.19
N ILE A 68 26.38 29.11 -11.36
CA ILE A 68 27.33 28.16 -10.82
C ILE A 68 28.49 28.02 -11.78
N ASP A 69 29.66 28.47 -11.37
CA ASP A 69 30.84 28.42 -12.20
C ASP A 69 31.68 27.16 -11.97
N LYS A 70 31.68 26.63 -10.72
CA LYS A 70 32.50 25.47 -10.35
C LYS A 70 31.82 24.58 -9.33
N ILE A 71 32.11 23.28 -9.43
CA ILE A 71 31.71 22.28 -8.43
C ILE A 71 32.98 21.60 -7.88
N LYS A 72 33.07 21.53 -6.56
CA LYS A 72 34.10 20.77 -5.89
C LYS A 72 33.56 19.41 -5.52
N LEU A 73 34.16 18.37 -6.07
CA LEU A 73 33.86 16.99 -5.75
C LEU A 73 34.84 16.51 -4.69
N VAL A 74 34.34 15.89 -3.63
CA VAL A 74 35.14 15.37 -2.54
C VAL A 74 34.76 13.91 -2.32
N ALA A 75 35.74 13.00 -2.38
CA ALA A 75 35.55 11.62 -2.00
C ALA A 75 35.28 11.55 -0.48
N SER A 76 34.27 10.81 -0.06
CA SER A 76 34.07 10.56 1.36
C SER A 76 35.19 9.62 1.84
N THR A 77 36.13 10.15 2.62
CA THR A 77 37.10 9.34 3.30
C THR A 77 36.41 8.76 4.54
N THR A 78 35.83 7.58 4.47
CA THR A 78 35.20 7.01 5.62
C THR A 78 35.76 5.66 6.02
N ASP A 79 36.45 5.73 7.12
CA ASP A 79 36.35 4.72 8.17
C ASP A 79 35.43 5.14 9.34
N ALA A 80 34.69 6.21 9.20
CA ALA A 80 33.63 6.59 10.14
C ALA A 80 32.31 6.55 9.39
N LYS A 81 31.46 5.52 9.65
CA LYS A 81 30.01 5.71 9.51
C LYS A 81 29.71 7.11 10.02
N PRO A 82 29.11 8.03 9.24
CA PRO A 82 28.62 9.25 9.80
C PRO A 82 27.71 8.80 10.93
N LYS A 83 28.13 9.03 12.16
CA LYS A 83 27.17 9.01 13.26
C LYS A 83 26.08 9.92 12.76
N ALA A 84 24.89 9.34 12.59
CA ALA A 84 23.68 10.11 12.38
C ALA A 84 23.86 11.37 13.23
N PRO A 85 23.65 12.58 12.69
CA PRO A 85 23.83 13.78 13.48
C PRO A 85 23.23 13.41 14.81
N LYS A 86 24.06 13.25 15.83
CA LYS A 86 23.54 13.16 17.15
C LYS A 86 22.72 14.41 17.23
N VAL A 87 21.41 14.26 17.10
CA VAL A 87 20.49 15.14 17.77
C VAL A 87 20.83 14.89 19.24
N THR A 88 21.92 15.48 19.65
CA THR A 88 22.31 15.73 21.03
C THR A 88 21.59 16.99 21.48
N LYS A 89 20.29 16.95 21.30
CA LYS A 89 19.41 17.10 22.43
C LYS A 89 19.10 15.64 22.79
N GLU A 90 19.74 15.12 23.82
CA GLU A 90 18.97 14.33 24.73
C GLU A 90 17.67 15.11 24.89
N VAL A 91 16.65 14.73 24.11
CA VAL A 91 15.31 14.84 24.57
C VAL A 91 15.44 14.04 25.86
N LYS A 92 15.57 14.74 27.01
CA LYS A 92 15.33 14.15 28.31
C LYS A 92 14.12 13.29 28.02
N LYS A 93 14.25 11.95 28.14
CA LYS A 93 13.10 11.04 27.99
C LYS A 93 12.07 11.70 28.87
N ALA A 94 11.15 12.44 28.25
CA ALA A 94 10.02 12.98 28.96
C ALA A 94 9.50 11.74 29.66
N ASP A 95 9.30 11.80 30.97
CA ASP A 95 8.74 10.69 31.70
C ASP A 95 7.40 10.40 31.03
N LEU A 96 7.46 9.47 30.06
CA LEU A 96 6.28 9.03 29.35
C LEU A 96 5.40 8.40 30.42
N ASP A 97 4.13 8.78 30.45
CA ASP A 97 3.18 8.14 31.35
C ASP A 97 3.16 6.62 31.09
N GLU A 98 2.76 5.84 32.07
CA GLU A 98 2.75 4.39 31.98
C GLU A 98 1.87 3.93 30.81
N ALA A 99 0.73 4.55 30.58
CA ALA A 99 -0.17 4.21 29.47
C ALA A 99 0.51 4.39 28.09
N THR A 100 1.32 5.43 27.93
CA THR A 100 2.11 5.64 26.69
C THR A 100 3.20 4.59 26.56
N LYS A 101 3.88 4.20 27.64
CA LYS A 101 4.89 3.13 27.64
C LYS A 101 4.27 1.79 27.26
N ASP A 102 3.09 1.47 27.79
CA ASP A 102 2.35 0.25 27.50
C ASP A 102 1.97 0.15 26.01
N VAL A 103 1.44 1.24 25.43
CA VAL A 103 1.15 1.30 24.00
C VAL A 103 2.42 1.10 23.16
N ILE A 104 3.54 1.71 23.53
CA ILE A 104 4.82 1.54 22.84
C ILE A 104 5.25 0.07 22.89
N ASN A 105 5.25 -0.55 24.06
CA ASN A 105 5.64 -1.94 24.24
C ASN A 105 4.74 -2.87 23.44
N PHE A 106 3.43 -2.67 23.51
CA PHE A 106 2.45 -3.43 22.74
C PHE A 106 2.66 -3.32 21.23
N VAL A 107 2.90 -2.11 20.72
CA VAL A 107 3.19 -1.90 19.29
C VAL A 107 4.48 -2.60 18.87
N HIS A 108 5.49 -2.64 19.75
CA HIS A 108 6.74 -3.34 19.45
C HIS A 108 6.58 -4.85 19.42
N SER A 109 5.69 -5.43 20.21
CA SER A 109 5.34 -6.86 20.18
C SER A 109 4.35 -7.22 19.06
N ALA A 110 3.80 -6.26 18.34
CA ALA A 110 2.78 -6.51 17.30
C ALA A 110 3.14 -7.59 16.26
N PRO A 111 4.41 -7.78 15.81
CA PRO A 111 4.76 -8.88 14.93
C PRO A 111 4.46 -10.27 15.49
N GLU A 112 4.44 -10.45 16.80
CA GLU A 112 4.22 -11.74 17.45
C GLU A 112 2.78 -12.25 17.28
N PHE A 113 1.83 -11.34 17.11
CA PHE A 113 0.42 -11.67 16.88
C PHE A 113 -0.09 -11.35 15.46
N LYS A 114 0.83 -11.05 14.53
CA LYS A 114 0.48 -10.91 13.12
C LYS A 114 0.07 -12.29 12.55
N PRO A 115 -1.08 -12.41 11.87
CA PRO A 115 -1.47 -13.67 11.25
C PRO A 115 -0.42 -14.18 10.28
N ASN A 116 -0.13 -15.48 10.30
CA ASN A 116 0.91 -16.09 9.46
C ASN A 116 0.60 -15.99 7.97
N ASP A 117 -0.69 -15.96 7.61
CA ASP A 117 -1.17 -15.84 6.24
C ASP A 117 -1.31 -14.38 5.78
N LEU A 118 -0.91 -13.41 6.60
CA LEU A 118 -0.81 -12.00 6.24
C LEU A 118 0.63 -11.65 5.88
N ILE A 119 0.91 -11.58 4.59
CA ILE A 119 2.24 -11.21 4.10
C ILE A 119 2.33 -9.68 4.03
N MET A 120 2.87 -9.10 5.08
CA MET A 120 3.12 -7.66 5.24
C MET A 120 4.39 -7.46 6.07
N SER A 121 5.19 -6.42 5.77
CA SER A 121 6.37 -6.12 6.57
C SER A 121 6.00 -5.77 8.02
N ASP A 122 6.84 -6.16 8.96
CA ASP A 122 6.59 -5.91 10.40
C ASP A 122 6.49 -4.41 10.71
N VAL A 123 7.21 -3.57 9.98
CA VAL A 123 7.12 -2.11 10.14
C VAL A 123 5.73 -1.61 9.76
N LYS A 124 5.18 -2.02 8.61
CA LYS A 124 3.83 -1.63 8.17
C LYS A 124 2.76 -2.18 9.12
N TRP A 125 2.95 -3.42 9.59
CA TRP A 125 2.06 -4.02 10.59
C TRP A 125 2.07 -3.25 11.91
N LYS A 126 3.24 -2.97 12.49
CA LYS A 126 3.39 -2.14 13.69
C LYS A 126 2.74 -0.77 13.53
N TYR A 127 2.89 -0.18 12.35
CA TYR A 127 2.32 1.12 12.05
C TYR A 127 0.78 1.09 12.02
N LEU A 128 0.22 0.05 11.41
CA LEU A 128 -1.22 -0.20 11.36
C LEU A 128 -1.78 -0.39 12.78
N ILE A 129 -1.19 -1.27 13.58
CA ILE A 129 -1.59 -1.53 14.98
C ILE A 129 -1.48 -0.25 15.83
N ARG A 130 -0.36 0.50 15.73
CA ARG A 130 -0.19 1.76 16.45
C ARG A 130 -1.32 2.75 16.16
N ASN A 131 -1.66 2.93 14.90
CA ASN A 131 -2.67 3.90 14.53
C ASN A 131 -4.06 3.49 15.00
N ILE A 132 -4.39 2.21 14.95
CA ILE A 132 -5.65 1.68 15.50
C ILE A 132 -5.70 1.92 17.02
N MET A 133 -4.62 1.61 17.73
CA MET A 133 -4.55 1.83 19.19
C MET A 133 -4.71 3.30 19.60
N ARG A 134 -4.34 4.23 18.73
CA ARG A 134 -4.42 5.67 18.96
C ARG A 134 -5.68 6.33 18.36
N GLY A 135 -6.62 5.56 17.83
CA GLY A 135 -7.83 6.10 17.21
C GLY A 135 -7.54 6.99 15.98
N GLN A 136 -6.44 6.73 15.26
CA GLN A 136 -6.03 7.52 14.11
C GLN A 136 -6.59 6.95 12.81
N ASN A 137 -6.75 7.83 11.81
CA ASN A 137 -7.22 7.43 10.50
C ASN A 137 -6.06 6.93 9.63
N ILE A 138 -6.27 5.84 8.90
CA ILE A 138 -5.29 5.18 8.05
C ILE A 138 -5.86 5.06 6.65
N MET A 139 -5.06 5.34 5.64
CA MET A 139 -5.37 5.02 4.25
C MET A 139 -4.41 3.97 3.72
N MET A 140 -4.93 2.81 3.37
CA MET A 140 -4.17 1.74 2.73
C MET A 140 -4.28 1.89 1.22
N VAL A 141 -3.17 2.15 0.55
CA VAL A 141 -3.09 2.39 -0.89
C VAL A 141 -2.34 1.27 -1.60
N GLY A 142 -2.65 1.05 -2.85
CA GLY A 142 -2.01 0.04 -3.70
C GLY A 142 -2.98 -0.56 -4.70
N ASP A 143 -2.49 -1.43 -5.57
CA ASP A 143 -3.28 -2.04 -6.63
C ASP A 143 -4.36 -2.99 -6.12
N SER A 144 -5.31 -3.35 -6.98
CA SER A 144 -6.33 -4.32 -6.64
C SER A 144 -5.70 -5.69 -6.31
N GLY A 145 -6.21 -6.35 -5.26
CA GLY A 145 -5.73 -7.68 -4.86
C GLY A 145 -4.43 -7.71 -4.07
N MET A 146 -3.86 -6.56 -3.64
CA MET A 146 -2.68 -6.48 -2.76
C MET A 146 -2.98 -6.74 -1.26
N GLY A 147 -4.20 -7.14 -0.90
CA GLY A 147 -4.53 -7.49 0.48
C GLY A 147 -4.83 -6.32 1.42
N LYS A 148 -5.14 -5.11 0.92
CA LYS A 148 -5.48 -3.93 1.74
C LYS A 148 -6.58 -4.22 2.76
N THR A 149 -7.74 -4.63 2.29
CA THR A 149 -8.90 -4.94 3.14
C THR A 149 -8.63 -6.14 4.06
N VAL A 150 -7.87 -7.14 3.56
CA VAL A 150 -7.45 -8.30 4.38
C VAL A 150 -6.59 -7.87 5.56
N ALA A 151 -5.61 -7.00 5.33
CA ALA A 151 -4.74 -6.48 6.38
C ALA A 151 -5.51 -5.65 7.41
N ALA A 152 -6.46 -4.81 6.95
CA ALA A 152 -7.32 -4.02 7.84
C ALA A 152 -8.20 -4.91 8.74
N ILE A 153 -8.83 -5.95 8.16
CA ILE A 153 -9.64 -6.93 8.89
C ILE A 153 -8.76 -7.71 9.88
N ALA A 154 -7.60 -8.16 9.44
CA ALA A 154 -6.67 -8.89 10.28
C ALA A 154 -6.24 -8.08 11.50
N ALA A 155 -5.94 -6.79 11.32
CA ALA A 155 -5.55 -5.91 12.42
C ALA A 155 -6.68 -5.70 13.44
N ALA A 156 -7.91 -5.47 12.98
CA ALA A 156 -9.06 -5.33 13.85
C ALA A 156 -9.31 -6.61 14.68
N ARG A 157 -9.23 -7.78 14.02
CA ARG A 157 -9.39 -9.09 14.66
C ARG A 157 -8.28 -9.41 15.65
N SER A 158 -7.02 -9.13 15.30
CA SER A 158 -5.89 -9.34 16.21
C SER A 158 -5.92 -8.47 17.45
N LEU A 159 -6.67 -7.37 17.40
CA LEU A 159 -6.92 -6.47 18.54
C LEU A 159 -8.27 -6.74 19.23
N GLU A 160 -9.02 -7.74 18.77
CA GLU A 160 -10.36 -8.10 19.26
C GLU A 160 -11.33 -6.90 19.30
N ARG A 161 -11.21 -5.99 18.30
CA ARG A 161 -12.01 -4.77 18.22
C ARG A 161 -13.29 -4.99 17.40
N PRO A 162 -14.39 -4.33 17.75
CA PRO A 162 -15.59 -4.28 16.92
C PRO A 162 -15.25 -3.81 15.51
N LEU A 163 -15.71 -4.55 14.49
CA LEU A 163 -15.33 -4.33 13.10
C LEU A 163 -16.56 -3.99 12.26
N TYR A 164 -16.48 -2.85 11.57
CA TYR A 164 -17.48 -2.41 10.61
C TYR A 164 -16.85 -2.20 9.25
N ILE A 165 -17.47 -2.75 8.21
CA ILE A 165 -17.02 -2.55 6.84
C ILE A 165 -18.13 -1.81 6.08
N ILE A 166 -17.79 -0.65 5.54
CA ILE A 166 -18.68 0.22 4.77
C ILE A 166 -18.12 0.29 3.35
N GLY A 167 -18.85 -0.30 2.39
CA GLY A 167 -18.48 -0.30 0.97
C GLY A 167 -18.74 1.06 0.34
N MET A 168 -17.70 1.86 0.16
CA MET A 168 -17.82 3.21 -0.39
C MET A 168 -17.90 3.22 -1.92
N GLY A 169 -17.31 2.21 -2.56
CA GLY A 169 -17.26 2.12 -4.03
C GLY A 169 -18.59 1.77 -4.68
N SER A 170 -19.51 1.14 -3.97
CA SER A 170 -20.83 0.71 -4.47
C SER A 170 -21.99 1.56 -3.96
N THR A 171 -21.71 2.57 -3.16
CA THR A 171 -22.74 3.41 -2.52
C THR A 171 -23.37 4.35 -3.54
N GLN A 172 -24.65 4.12 -3.86
CA GLN A 172 -25.45 5.00 -4.72
C GLN A 172 -26.05 6.17 -3.94
N ASP A 173 -26.44 5.92 -2.69
CA ASP A 173 -26.97 6.93 -1.76
C ASP A 173 -26.05 7.04 -0.52
N PRO A 174 -25.12 7.98 -0.52
CA PRO A 174 -24.22 8.21 0.60
C PRO A 174 -24.92 8.65 1.88
N ARG A 175 -26.01 9.40 1.75
CA ARG A 175 -26.76 9.88 2.91
C ARG A 175 -27.42 8.72 3.63
N ALA A 176 -28.12 7.85 2.92
CA ALA A 176 -28.71 6.65 3.52
C ALA A 176 -27.65 5.73 4.15
N THR A 177 -26.48 5.60 3.51
CA THR A 177 -25.40 4.73 3.98
C THR A 177 -24.68 5.30 5.22
N LEU A 178 -24.41 6.61 5.25
CA LEU A 178 -23.60 7.25 6.29
C LEU A 178 -24.44 7.94 7.39
N ILE A 179 -25.63 8.43 7.05
CA ILE A 179 -26.48 9.16 8.00
C ILE A 179 -27.67 8.29 8.40
N GLY A 180 -28.43 7.80 7.44
CA GLY A 180 -29.66 7.06 7.63
C GLY A 180 -30.76 7.59 6.74
N ASN A 181 -31.95 7.05 6.91
CA ASN A 181 -33.12 7.42 6.10
C ASN A 181 -34.42 7.37 6.89
N THR A 182 -35.40 8.04 6.38
CA THR A 182 -36.77 7.99 6.89
C THR A 182 -37.44 6.70 6.43
N GLN A 183 -37.96 5.92 7.38
CA GLN A 183 -38.66 4.69 7.16
C GLN A 183 -40.09 4.78 7.67
N PHE A 184 -40.97 3.95 7.13
CA PHE A 184 -42.35 3.80 7.57
C PHE A 184 -42.59 2.41 8.12
N ASN A 185 -43.17 2.34 9.32
CA ASN A 185 -43.66 1.11 9.92
C ASN A 185 -45.14 1.29 10.24
N LYS A 186 -45.96 0.25 10.01
CA LYS A 186 -47.40 0.29 10.26
C LYS A 186 -47.76 0.60 11.68
N ASP A 187 -46.94 0.16 12.67
CA ASP A 187 -47.23 0.28 14.10
C ASP A 187 -46.71 1.61 14.70
N SER A 188 -45.59 2.13 14.19
CA SER A 188 -44.91 3.33 14.69
C SER A 188 -44.99 4.55 13.76
N GLY A 189 -45.60 4.40 12.57
CA GLY A 189 -45.67 5.47 11.57
C GLY A 189 -44.31 5.74 10.92
N THR A 190 -44.06 7.01 10.59
CA THR A 190 -42.83 7.46 9.96
C THR A 190 -41.80 7.77 11.06
N PHE A 191 -40.60 7.18 10.92
CA PHE A 191 -39.49 7.41 11.83
C PHE A 191 -38.17 7.49 11.08
N PHE A 192 -37.16 8.13 11.65
CA PHE A 192 -35.81 8.16 11.11
C PHE A 192 -35.02 6.96 11.65
N ALA A 193 -34.48 6.15 10.72
CA ALA A 193 -33.59 5.05 11.03
C ALA A 193 -32.14 5.47 10.80
N GLU A 194 -31.36 5.50 11.86
CA GLU A 194 -29.92 5.76 11.78
C GLU A 194 -29.21 4.66 11.01
N SER A 195 -28.18 5.04 10.24
CA SER A 195 -27.36 4.07 9.53
C SER A 195 -26.49 3.25 10.48
N ARG A 196 -26.00 2.10 9.97
CA ARG A 196 -25.00 1.30 10.68
C ARG A 196 -23.71 2.10 10.98
N PHE A 197 -23.36 3.06 10.11
CA PHE A 197 -22.20 3.92 10.28
C PHE A 197 -22.36 4.86 11.48
N VAL A 198 -23.55 5.44 11.70
CA VAL A 198 -23.85 6.28 12.87
C VAL A 198 -23.66 5.51 14.18
N ASN A 199 -24.05 4.26 14.23
CA ASN A 199 -23.84 3.42 15.41
C ASN A 199 -22.36 3.08 15.57
N ALA A 200 -21.67 2.73 14.49
CA ALA A 200 -20.26 2.36 14.50
C ALA A 200 -19.34 3.48 15.01
N ILE A 201 -19.60 4.74 14.64
CA ILE A 201 -18.75 5.87 15.07
C ILE A 201 -18.90 6.19 16.57
N GLN A 202 -19.93 5.70 17.22
CA GLN A 202 -20.18 5.89 18.66
C GLN A 202 -19.65 4.72 19.51
N GLU A 203 -19.36 3.59 18.89
CA GLU A 203 -18.94 2.38 19.60
C GLU A 203 -17.47 2.46 20.00
N GLU A 204 -17.21 2.27 21.27
CA GLU A 204 -15.87 2.28 21.83
C GLU A 204 -14.97 1.23 21.16
N ASN A 205 -13.75 1.64 20.83
CA ASN A 205 -12.74 0.79 20.20
C ASN A 205 -13.11 0.25 18.80
N ALA A 206 -14.17 0.73 18.16
CA ALA A 206 -14.54 0.26 16.84
C ALA A 206 -13.46 0.59 15.79
N VAL A 207 -13.26 -0.36 14.88
CA VAL A 207 -12.49 -0.19 13.66
C VAL A 207 -13.46 -0.15 12.48
N ILE A 208 -13.48 0.98 11.78
CA ILE A 208 -14.38 1.21 10.65
C ILE A 208 -13.58 1.21 9.36
N ILE A 209 -13.81 0.21 8.51
CA ILE A 209 -13.19 0.11 7.20
C ILE A 209 -14.07 0.83 6.18
N LEU A 210 -13.53 1.89 5.56
CA LEU A 210 -14.12 2.59 4.42
C LEU A 210 -13.54 1.98 3.14
N ASP A 211 -14.20 0.93 2.66
CA ASP A 211 -13.66 0.13 1.54
C ASP A 211 -13.90 0.82 0.19
N GLU A 212 -12.86 0.85 -0.65
CA GLU A 212 -12.86 1.52 -1.96
C GLU A 212 -13.20 3.02 -1.89
N LEU A 213 -12.69 3.75 -0.89
CA LEU A 213 -13.00 5.17 -0.69
C LEU A 213 -12.69 6.05 -1.93
N SER A 214 -11.69 5.69 -2.73
CA SER A 214 -11.35 6.39 -3.98
C SER A 214 -12.43 6.31 -5.07
N ARG A 215 -13.38 5.37 -4.95
CA ARG A 215 -14.53 5.24 -5.86
C ARG A 215 -15.78 5.96 -5.36
N ALA A 216 -15.77 6.42 -4.12
CA ALA A 216 -16.92 7.12 -3.55
C ALA A 216 -17.24 8.40 -4.33
N ASN A 217 -18.50 8.80 -4.31
CA ASN A 217 -18.89 10.08 -4.89
C ASN A 217 -18.49 11.26 -3.98
N GLY A 218 -18.49 12.49 -4.53
CA GLY A 218 -18.08 13.67 -3.80
C GLY A 218 -18.97 13.99 -2.59
N GLU A 219 -20.23 13.60 -2.61
CA GLU A 219 -21.14 13.77 -1.48
C GLU A 219 -20.73 12.90 -0.28
N ALA A 220 -20.33 11.66 -0.52
CA ALA A 220 -19.80 10.79 0.51
C ALA A 220 -18.56 11.40 1.18
N TRP A 221 -17.65 11.96 0.37
CA TRP A 221 -16.47 12.65 0.91
C TRP A 221 -16.84 13.86 1.77
N ASN A 222 -17.80 14.68 1.33
CA ASN A 222 -18.25 15.85 2.08
C ASN A 222 -18.85 15.44 3.45
N ILE A 223 -19.62 14.37 3.51
CA ILE A 223 -20.17 13.83 4.76
C ILE A 223 -19.05 13.31 5.68
N LEU A 224 -18.03 12.66 5.11
CA LEU A 224 -16.92 12.09 5.87
C LEU A 224 -15.89 13.14 6.33
N MET A 225 -15.78 14.29 5.66
CA MET A 225 -14.79 15.33 5.99
C MET A 225 -14.79 15.71 7.48
N PRO A 226 -15.93 16.12 8.11
CA PRO A 226 -15.95 16.48 9.52
C PRO A 226 -15.76 15.26 10.45
N VAL A 227 -16.16 14.07 10.02
CA VAL A 227 -16.00 12.82 10.78
C VAL A 227 -14.52 12.43 10.92
N LEU A 228 -13.77 12.60 9.82
CA LEU A 228 -12.35 12.25 9.72
C LEU A 228 -11.42 13.36 10.21
N ASP A 229 -11.93 14.58 10.39
CA ASP A 229 -11.14 15.71 10.87
C ASP A 229 -10.74 15.51 12.32
N PRO A 230 -9.43 15.56 12.68
CA PRO A 230 -8.98 15.30 14.05
C PRO A 230 -9.58 16.24 15.10
N ASN A 231 -9.96 17.46 14.70
CA ASN A 231 -10.49 18.48 15.61
C ASN A 231 -12.01 18.46 15.74
N GLN A 232 -12.71 17.97 14.71
CA GLN A 232 -14.18 17.94 14.71
C GLN A 232 -14.73 16.61 15.20
N ARG A 233 -14.30 15.50 14.59
CA ARG A 233 -14.73 14.14 14.94
C ARG A 233 -16.23 14.07 15.19
N ALA A 234 -17.04 14.53 14.22
CA ALA A 234 -18.48 14.67 14.37
C ALA A 234 -19.22 14.46 13.05
N LEU A 235 -20.43 13.90 13.15
CA LEU A 235 -21.37 13.74 12.05
C LEU A 235 -22.67 14.47 12.41
N GLN A 236 -23.14 15.34 11.51
CA GLN A 236 -24.45 15.96 11.65
C GLN A 236 -25.50 15.09 10.95
N LEU A 237 -26.60 14.80 11.66
CA LEU A 237 -27.71 14.02 11.10
C LEU A 237 -28.79 14.99 10.57
N ASP A 238 -28.54 15.62 9.44
CA ASP A 238 -29.41 16.68 8.85
C ASP A 238 -30.84 16.20 8.63
N GLU A 239 -31.05 14.93 8.32
CA GLU A 239 -32.35 14.36 8.02
C GLU A 239 -33.13 13.90 9.24
N LYS A 240 -32.48 13.84 10.40
CA LYS A 240 -33.12 13.50 11.66
C LYS A 240 -33.77 14.75 12.28
N PRO A 241 -35.03 14.65 12.79
CA PRO A 241 -35.66 15.78 13.46
C PRO A 241 -34.74 16.41 14.54
N GLY A 242 -34.56 17.73 14.45
CA GLY A 242 -33.64 18.46 15.31
C GLY A 242 -32.18 18.46 14.90
N SER A 243 -31.84 17.80 13.79
CA SER A 243 -30.48 17.75 13.19
C SER A 243 -29.36 17.56 14.22
N PRO A 244 -29.39 16.51 15.04
CA PRO A 244 -28.42 16.32 16.12
C PRO A 244 -27.02 16.07 15.57
N ILE A 245 -26.01 16.47 16.34
CA ILE A 245 -24.61 16.18 16.07
C ILE A 245 -24.18 14.95 16.86
N VAL A 246 -23.72 13.94 16.17
CA VAL A 246 -23.15 12.71 16.75
C VAL A 246 -21.64 12.82 16.80
N LYS A 247 -21.04 12.66 17.97
CA LYS A 247 -19.59 12.67 18.12
C LYS A 247 -19.02 11.29 17.87
N VAL A 248 -17.88 11.25 17.18
CA VAL A 248 -17.11 10.03 17.01
C VAL A 248 -16.39 9.72 18.32
N HIS A 249 -16.51 8.48 18.80
CA HIS A 249 -15.82 8.07 20.01
C HIS A 249 -14.28 8.20 19.83
N PRO A 250 -13.54 8.72 20.84
CA PRO A 250 -12.10 8.99 20.69
C PRO A 250 -11.25 7.78 20.30
N THR A 251 -11.65 6.59 20.66
CA THR A 251 -10.92 5.34 20.37
C THR A 251 -11.26 4.71 19.01
N VAL A 252 -12.24 5.26 18.30
CA VAL A 252 -12.60 4.79 16.94
C VAL A 252 -11.49 5.08 15.97
N SER A 253 -11.14 4.09 15.17
CA SER A 253 -10.18 4.22 14.06
C SER A 253 -10.85 3.99 12.72
N PHE A 254 -10.52 4.82 11.74
CA PHE A 254 -10.96 4.62 10.35
C PHE A 254 -9.81 4.06 9.52
N ILE A 255 -10.09 3.03 8.74
CA ILE A 255 -9.15 2.48 7.77
C ILE A 255 -9.78 2.58 6.39
N ALA A 256 -9.32 3.52 5.57
CA ALA A 256 -9.76 3.63 4.19
C ALA A 256 -8.90 2.72 3.29
N THR A 257 -9.51 2.07 2.32
CA THR A 257 -8.78 1.44 1.22
C THR A 257 -8.96 2.25 -0.05
N ALA A 258 -7.88 2.44 -0.79
CA ALA A 258 -7.90 3.19 -2.04
C ALA A 258 -6.98 2.57 -3.08
N ASN A 259 -7.42 2.62 -4.33
CA ASN A 259 -6.55 2.41 -5.48
C ASN A 259 -6.17 3.79 -6.00
N ILE A 260 -4.89 4.16 -5.91
CA ILE A 260 -4.38 5.45 -6.35
C ILE A 260 -3.43 5.23 -7.52
N GLY A 261 -3.71 5.86 -8.65
CA GLY A 261 -2.89 5.77 -9.86
C GLY A 261 -3.70 6.13 -11.11
N PHE A 262 -3.01 6.62 -12.13
CA PHE A 262 -3.64 7.03 -13.41
C PHE A 262 -4.26 5.85 -14.19
N GLN A 263 -3.87 4.62 -13.87
CA GLN A 263 -4.38 3.40 -14.51
C GLN A 263 -5.82 3.03 -14.08
N TYR A 264 -6.34 3.65 -13.02
CA TYR A 264 -7.67 3.33 -12.50
C TYR A 264 -8.73 4.29 -13.04
N THR A 265 -9.40 3.91 -14.11
CA THR A 265 -10.42 4.74 -14.80
C THR A 265 -11.66 5.03 -13.97
N SER A 266 -11.96 4.20 -12.97
CA SER A 266 -13.12 4.36 -12.08
C SER A 266 -12.79 5.01 -10.73
N THR A 267 -11.53 5.41 -10.50
CA THR A 267 -11.15 6.14 -9.30
C THR A 267 -11.21 7.65 -9.57
N ARG A 268 -11.75 8.39 -8.61
CA ARG A 268 -11.70 9.85 -8.64
C ARG A 268 -10.39 10.33 -8.05
N VAL A 269 -9.86 11.42 -8.56
CA VAL A 269 -8.75 12.11 -7.91
C VAL A 269 -9.27 12.62 -6.58
N MET A 270 -8.76 12.05 -5.50
CA MET A 270 -9.14 12.46 -4.15
C MET A 270 -8.55 13.84 -3.87
N ASP A 271 -9.37 14.71 -3.27
CA ASP A 271 -8.91 16.00 -2.81
C ASP A 271 -7.78 15.85 -1.79
N ARG A 272 -6.78 16.71 -1.88
CA ARG A 272 -5.66 16.74 -0.93
C ARG A 272 -6.13 16.91 0.50
N ALA A 273 -7.17 17.73 0.73
CA ALA A 273 -7.77 17.89 2.04
C ALA A 273 -8.32 16.58 2.64
N MET A 274 -8.85 15.67 1.79
CA MET A 274 -9.26 14.34 2.22
C MET A 274 -8.04 13.48 2.56
N LEU A 275 -7.01 13.50 1.72
CA LEU A 275 -5.78 12.72 1.93
C LEU A 275 -5.04 13.12 3.21
N ASP A 276 -4.98 14.42 3.51
CA ASP A 276 -4.31 14.97 4.70
C ASP A 276 -4.95 14.51 6.03
N ARG A 277 -6.16 13.93 5.99
CA ARG A 277 -6.85 13.36 7.16
C ARG A 277 -6.43 11.94 7.49
N PHE A 278 -5.56 11.35 6.68
CA PHE A 278 -5.12 9.98 6.83
C PHE A 278 -3.61 9.88 6.93
N THR A 279 -3.15 8.90 7.68
CA THR A 279 -1.80 8.38 7.55
C THR A 279 -1.78 7.28 6.50
N THR A 280 -0.96 7.43 5.48
CA THR A 280 -0.94 6.50 4.34
C THR A 280 0.01 5.32 4.59
N ILE A 281 -0.47 4.12 4.31
CA ILE A 281 0.30 2.87 4.25
C ILE A 281 0.20 2.34 2.81
N GLU A 282 1.32 2.34 2.11
CA GLU A 282 1.39 1.74 0.78
C GLU A 282 1.57 0.23 0.91
N MET A 283 0.74 -0.53 0.18
CA MET A 283 0.84 -1.98 0.11
C MET A 283 1.72 -2.39 -1.07
N ASP A 284 2.63 -3.32 -0.80
CA ASP A 284 3.53 -3.85 -1.84
C ASP A 284 2.89 -5.07 -2.52
N LEU A 285 3.21 -5.24 -3.80
CA LEU A 285 3.01 -6.53 -4.44
C LEU A 285 3.93 -7.56 -3.82
N LEU A 286 3.39 -8.75 -3.60
CA LEU A 286 4.19 -9.87 -3.14
C LEU A 286 5.23 -10.23 -4.21
N ASN A 287 6.47 -10.44 -3.76
CA ASN A 287 7.45 -11.06 -4.61
C ASN A 287 7.16 -12.58 -4.73
N LYS A 288 7.86 -13.25 -5.64
CA LYS A 288 7.64 -14.66 -5.95
C LYS A 288 7.71 -15.57 -4.73
N ASP A 289 8.70 -15.37 -3.87
CA ASP A 289 8.89 -16.22 -2.68
C ASP A 289 7.79 -15.98 -1.63
N GLN A 290 7.39 -14.74 -1.45
CA GLN A 290 6.27 -14.35 -0.58
C GLN A 290 4.93 -14.90 -1.09
N GLU A 291 4.69 -14.85 -2.40
CA GLU A 291 3.48 -15.39 -3.00
C GLU A 291 3.45 -16.92 -2.88
N LEU A 292 4.59 -17.58 -3.14
CA LEU A 292 4.72 -19.03 -2.94
C LEU A 292 4.45 -19.44 -1.47
N HIS A 293 5.00 -18.69 -0.53
CA HIS A 293 4.75 -18.90 0.89
C HIS A 293 3.25 -18.75 1.22
N LEU A 294 2.62 -17.67 0.74
CA LEU A 294 1.19 -17.44 0.93
C LEU A 294 0.35 -18.60 0.36
N LEU A 295 0.63 -19.00 -0.87
CA LEU A 295 -0.09 -20.12 -1.52
C LEU A 295 0.08 -21.43 -0.74
N SER A 296 1.28 -21.73 -0.25
CA SER A 296 1.53 -22.91 0.56
C SER A 296 0.77 -22.94 1.90
N LEU A 297 0.46 -21.75 2.45
CA LEU A 297 -0.38 -21.64 3.65
C LEU A 297 -1.88 -21.73 3.34
N LYS A 298 -2.31 -21.16 2.20
CA LYS A 298 -3.74 -21.11 1.82
C LYS A 298 -4.24 -22.39 1.22
N VAL A 299 -3.39 -23.10 0.47
CA VAL A 299 -3.76 -24.32 -0.28
C VAL A 299 -2.63 -25.34 -0.12
N PRO A 300 -2.43 -25.89 1.09
CA PRO A 300 -1.32 -26.81 1.38
C PRO A 300 -1.44 -28.16 0.66
N GLU A 301 -2.62 -28.49 0.12
CA GLU A 301 -2.89 -29.75 -0.58
C GLU A 301 -2.28 -29.77 -1.99
N VAL A 302 -2.00 -28.61 -2.59
CA VAL A 302 -1.42 -28.50 -3.92
C VAL A 302 0.08 -28.74 -3.86
N SER A 303 0.61 -29.50 -4.83
CA SER A 303 2.04 -29.79 -4.89
C SER A 303 2.90 -28.52 -4.98
N LYS A 304 4.08 -28.55 -4.34
CA LYS A 304 5.03 -27.43 -4.40
C LYS A 304 5.44 -27.09 -5.84
N ILE A 305 5.43 -28.08 -6.74
CA ILE A 305 5.78 -27.88 -8.15
C ILE A 305 4.73 -26.98 -8.81
N ASN A 306 3.45 -27.30 -8.59
CA ASN A 306 2.34 -26.53 -9.14
C ASN A 306 2.23 -25.14 -8.50
N LEU A 307 2.37 -25.02 -7.18
CA LEU A 307 2.42 -23.70 -6.53
C LEU A 307 3.55 -22.84 -7.08
N LYS A 308 4.73 -23.44 -7.36
CA LYS A 308 5.83 -22.73 -7.98
C LYS A 308 5.51 -22.32 -9.42
N ALA A 309 4.89 -23.18 -10.21
CA ALA A 309 4.45 -22.83 -11.57
C ALA A 309 3.49 -21.63 -11.57
N ILE A 310 2.52 -21.60 -10.64
CA ILE A 310 1.60 -20.45 -10.47
C ILE A 310 2.38 -19.17 -10.20
N THR A 311 3.31 -19.19 -9.22
CA THR A 311 4.07 -17.98 -8.87
C THR A 311 5.05 -17.56 -9.95
N ASP A 312 5.57 -18.49 -10.73
CA ASP A 312 6.39 -18.18 -11.91
C ASP A 312 5.56 -17.46 -12.98
N ILE A 313 4.37 -17.98 -13.28
CA ILE A 313 3.42 -17.36 -14.23
C ILE A 313 3.05 -15.96 -13.80
N THR A 314 2.61 -15.78 -12.56
CA THR A 314 2.17 -14.47 -12.06
C THR A 314 3.33 -13.46 -12.01
N SER A 315 4.53 -13.91 -11.66
CA SER A 315 5.75 -13.10 -11.66
C SER A 315 6.14 -12.65 -13.08
N ASP A 316 6.11 -13.55 -14.05
CA ASP A 316 6.42 -13.24 -15.45
C ASP A 316 5.41 -12.25 -16.04
N ILE A 317 4.11 -12.43 -15.77
CA ILE A 317 3.06 -11.50 -16.19
C ILE A 317 3.30 -10.11 -15.61
N ARG A 318 3.61 -10.02 -14.31
CA ARG A 318 3.90 -8.73 -13.65
C ARG A 318 5.19 -8.08 -14.17
N SER A 319 6.17 -8.89 -14.53
CA SER A 319 7.43 -8.41 -15.12
C SER A 319 7.22 -7.87 -16.52
N GLU A 320 6.38 -8.53 -17.33
CA GLU A 320 6.01 -8.05 -18.67
C GLU A 320 5.32 -6.68 -18.61
N LEU A 321 4.36 -6.51 -17.68
CA LEU A 321 3.67 -5.22 -17.53
C LEU A 321 4.61 -4.06 -17.15
N ARG A 322 5.74 -4.38 -16.49
CA ARG A 322 6.75 -3.39 -16.07
C ARG A 322 7.89 -3.22 -17.07
N SER A 323 7.84 -3.93 -18.18
CA SER A 323 8.83 -3.78 -19.25
C SER A 323 8.71 -2.41 -19.94
N ASP A 324 9.77 -1.97 -20.63
CA ASP A 324 9.78 -0.70 -21.36
C ASP A 324 8.70 -0.62 -22.45
N VAL A 325 8.35 -1.78 -23.04
CA VAL A 325 7.31 -1.90 -24.06
C VAL A 325 6.41 -3.09 -23.70
N PRO A 326 5.45 -2.88 -22.77
CA PRO A 326 4.59 -3.96 -22.33
C PRO A 326 3.63 -4.42 -23.43
N ARG A 327 3.46 -5.73 -23.55
CA ARG A 327 2.51 -6.37 -24.47
C ARG A 327 1.14 -6.60 -23.84
N ILE A 328 0.99 -6.27 -22.57
CA ILE A 328 -0.22 -6.42 -21.80
C ILE A 328 -0.53 -5.11 -21.05
N SER A 329 -1.80 -4.84 -20.82
CA SER A 329 -2.27 -3.63 -20.14
C SER A 329 -2.75 -3.88 -18.71
N THR A 330 -2.95 -5.14 -18.35
CA THR A 330 -3.59 -5.52 -17.07
C THR A 330 -2.66 -6.36 -16.20
N GLN A 331 -2.59 -6.00 -14.93
CA GLN A 331 -1.83 -6.74 -13.92
C GLN A 331 -2.62 -7.92 -13.36
N ILE A 332 -1.94 -9.06 -13.20
CA ILE A 332 -2.52 -10.19 -12.46
C ILE A 332 -2.38 -9.99 -10.94
N SER A 333 -3.47 -10.20 -10.22
CA SER A 333 -3.52 -10.05 -8.77
C SER A 333 -3.12 -11.34 -8.04
N THR A 334 -2.69 -11.21 -6.78
CA THR A 334 -2.48 -12.37 -5.89
C THR A 334 -3.78 -13.15 -5.64
N ARG A 335 -4.96 -12.50 -5.75
CA ARG A 335 -6.25 -13.19 -5.67
C ARG A 335 -6.42 -14.21 -6.80
N ALA A 336 -6.00 -13.88 -8.02
CA ALA A 336 -6.02 -14.81 -9.14
C ALA A 336 -5.07 -15.99 -8.90
N ALA A 337 -3.88 -15.75 -8.32
CA ALA A 337 -2.96 -16.83 -7.95
C ALA A 337 -3.58 -17.80 -6.93
N ILE A 338 -4.28 -17.29 -5.92
CA ILE A 338 -5.00 -18.11 -4.93
C ILE A 338 -6.12 -18.91 -5.60
N GLU A 339 -6.87 -18.29 -6.52
CA GLU A 339 -7.95 -18.96 -7.26
C GLU A 339 -7.42 -20.10 -8.13
N ILE A 340 -6.32 -19.89 -8.85
CA ILE A 340 -5.66 -20.97 -9.63
C ILE A 340 -5.27 -22.12 -8.70
N ALA A 341 -4.66 -21.83 -7.56
CA ALA A 341 -4.27 -22.84 -6.61
C ALA A 341 -5.50 -23.61 -6.05
N ALA A 342 -6.60 -22.92 -5.79
CA ALA A 342 -7.85 -23.55 -5.35
C ALA A 342 -8.44 -24.48 -6.43
N LEU A 343 -8.43 -24.05 -7.69
CA LEU A 343 -8.88 -24.87 -8.82
C LEU A 343 -8.01 -26.14 -8.96
N LEU A 344 -6.68 -26.02 -8.80
CA LEU A 344 -5.81 -27.19 -8.83
C LEU A 344 -6.09 -28.18 -7.67
N ARG A 345 -6.36 -27.65 -6.47
CA ARG A 345 -6.79 -28.47 -5.33
C ARG A 345 -8.08 -29.25 -5.67
N ASP A 346 -9.00 -28.58 -6.36
CA ASP A 346 -10.29 -29.18 -6.74
C ASP A 346 -10.20 -30.10 -7.98
N GLY A 347 -8.96 -30.39 -8.46
CA GLY A 347 -8.68 -31.37 -9.49
C GLY A 347 -8.61 -30.84 -10.92
N PHE A 348 -8.69 -29.51 -11.12
CA PHE A 348 -8.46 -28.91 -12.43
C PHE A 348 -6.98 -28.92 -12.79
N THR A 349 -6.68 -29.09 -14.06
CA THR A 349 -5.31 -28.92 -14.58
C THR A 349 -4.91 -27.43 -14.57
N LEU A 350 -3.61 -27.13 -14.64
CA LEU A 350 -3.13 -25.76 -14.73
C LEU A 350 -3.66 -25.04 -15.99
N VAL A 351 -3.88 -25.78 -17.08
CA VAL A 351 -4.49 -25.25 -18.32
C VAL A 351 -5.91 -24.79 -18.05
N GLU A 352 -6.74 -25.68 -17.51
CA GLU A 352 -8.16 -25.39 -17.22
C GLU A 352 -8.30 -24.27 -16.19
N ALA A 353 -7.49 -24.27 -15.14
CA ALA A 353 -7.47 -23.19 -14.16
C ALA A 353 -7.08 -21.84 -14.77
N SER A 354 -6.16 -21.85 -15.74
CA SER A 354 -5.75 -20.63 -16.46
C SER A 354 -6.84 -20.10 -17.40
N GLU A 355 -7.64 -20.99 -18.02
CA GLU A 355 -8.81 -20.58 -18.84
C GLU A 355 -9.83 -19.78 -18.04
N ILE A 356 -9.95 -20.07 -16.74
CA ILE A 356 -10.93 -19.43 -15.84
C ILE A 356 -10.33 -18.21 -15.14
N ALA A 357 -9.14 -18.36 -14.57
CA ALA A 357 -8.58 -17.39 -13.63
C ALA A 357 -7.50 -16.45 -14.20
N ILE A 358 -7.06 -16.65 -15.45
CA ILE A 358 -6.06 -15.79 -16.09
C ILE A 358 -6.59 -15.17 -17.39
N TYR A 359 -6.94 -16.00 -18.37
CA TYR A 359 -7.17 -15.51 -19.73
C TYR A 359 -8.32 -14.51 -19.89
N PRO A 360 -9.42 -14.57 -19.12
CA PRO A 360 -10.50 -13.60 -19.23
C PRO A 360 -10.13 -12.15 -18.89
N PHE A 361 -9.02 -11.95 -18.17
CA PHE A 361 -8.53 -10.61 -17.83
C PHE A 361 -7.79 -9.90 -18.97
N TYR A 362 -7.49 -10.61 -20.07
CA TYR A 362 -6.70 -10.11 -21.19
C TYR A 362 -7.53 -10.07 -22.48
N SER A 363 -7.36 -8.98 -23.24
CA SER A 363 -8.10 -8.74 -24.47
C SER A 363 -7.75 -9.75 -25.55
N GLU A 364 -8.77 -10.14 -26.35
CA GLU A 364 -8.60 -10.92 -27.59
C GLU A 364 -8.41 -10.02 -28.83
N GLU A 365 -8.56 -8.71 -28.67
CA GLU A 365 -8.38 -7.77 -29.76
C GLU A 365 -6.93 -7.82 -30.28
N GLY A 366 -6.79 -7.83 -31.62
CA GLY A 366 -5.47 -8.01 -32.27
C GLY A 366 -5.19 -9.44 -32.76
N GLY A 367 -6.11 -10.39 -32.58
CA GLY A 367 -5.98 -11.76 -33.10
C GLY A 367 -4.74 -12.47 -32.58
N ALA A 368 -3.85 -12.91 -33.48
CA ALA A 368 -2.61 -13.63 -33.10
C ALA A 368 -1.61 -12.78 -32.28
N GLN A 369 -1.76 -11.46 -32.25
CA GLN A 369 -0.93 -10.54 -31.49
C GLN A 369 -1.63 -9.99 -30.25
N SER A 370 -2.82 -10.56 -29.91
CA SER A 370 -3.58 -10.13 -28.73
C SER A 370 -2.85 -10.42 -27.42
N GLU A 371 -3.18 -9.64 -26.38
CA GLU A 371 -2.68 -9.87 -25.03
C GLU A 371 -2.96 -11.31 -24.56
N ARG A 372 -4.15 -11.82 -24.83
CA ARG A 372 -4.56 -13.17 -24.42
C ARG A 372 -3.73 -14.26 -25.08
N VAL A 373 -3.40 -14.12 -26.38
CA VAL A 373 -2.53 -15.07 -27.06
C VAL A 373 -1.12 -15.06 -26.45
N TYR A 374 -0.60 -13.87 -26.16
CA TYR A 374 0.69 -13.74 -25.50
C TYR A 374 0.69 -14.42 -24.12
N ILE A 375 -0.33 -14.19 -23.31
CA ILE A 375 -0.47 -14.82 -21.99
C ILE A 375 -0.61 -16.35 -22.11
N LYS A 376 -1.36 -16.86 -23.08
CA LYS A 376 -1.44 -18.32 -23.34
C LYS A 376 -0.05 -18.90 -23.64
N GLN A 377 0.74 -18.23 -24.48
CA GLN A 377 2.11 -18.67 -24.78
C GLN A 377 3.03 -18.62 -23.54
N LEU A 378 2.84 -17.64 -22.67
CA LEU A 378 3.59 -17.51 -21.43
C LEU A 378 3.25 -18.66 -20.47
N VAL A 379 1.97 -18.95 -20.28
CA VAL A 379 1.50 -20.05 -19.40
C VAL A 379 2.00 -21.39 -19.91
N GLN A 380 1.99 -21.62 -21.23
CA GLN A 380 2.48 -22.87 -21.84
C GLN A 380 3.93 -23.23 -21.49
N LYS A 381 4.78 -22.26 -21.15
CA LYS A 381 6.17 -22.54 -20.71
C LYS A 381 6.22 -23.33 -19.40
N TYR A 382 5.18 -23.25 -18.60
CA TYR A 382 5.10 -23.82 -17.27
C TYR A 382 4.22 -25.08 -17.20
N ILE A 383 3.49 -25.38 -18.26
CA ILE A 383 2.75 -26.63 -18.42
C ILE A 383 3.78 -27.69 -18.79
N LYS A 384 4.15 -28.50 -17.80
CA LYS A 384 4.82 -29.78 -18.07
C LYS A 384 3.73 -30.78 -18.49
N ASP A 385 4.10 -31.81 -19.27
CA ASP A 385 3.18 -32.90 -19.66
C ASP A 385 2.46 -33.44 -18.41
N GLU A 386 1.33 -32.82 -18.07
CA GLU A 386 0.48 -33.21 -16.95
C GLU A 386 -0.35 -34.41 -17.38
N SER A 387 0.16 -35.59 -17.13
CA SER A 387 -0.58 -36.83 -17.38
C SER A 387 -1.55 -37.23 -16.25
N VAL A 388 -1.49 -36.53 -15.07
CA VAL A 388 -2.33 -36.88 -13.90
C VAL A 388 -2.67 -35.65 -13.06
N PRO A 389 -3.98 -35.36 -12.76
CA PRO A 389 -4.40 -34.33 -11.83
C PRO A 389 -3.86 -34.57 -10.41
N ASP A 390 -3.52 -33.52 -9.67
CA ASP A 390 -3.00 -33.58 -8.28
C ASP A 390 -3.93 -34.36 -7.34
N SER A 391 -5.25 -34.31 -7.54
CA SER A 391 -6.24 -35.09 -6.75
C SER A 391 -6.08 -36.59 -6.84
N LEU A 392 -5.45 -37.10 -7.89
CA LEU A 392 -5.23 -38.55 -8.08
C LEU A 392 -3.87 -39.02 -7.54
N THR A 393 -2.96 -38.09 -7.24
CA THR A 393 -1.64 -38.40 -6.67
C THR A 393 -1.63 -38.44 -5.14
N ASN A 394 -2.69 -37.94 -4.49
CA ASN A 394 -2.80 -37.90 -3.03
C ASN A 394 -3.97 -38.78 -2.53
N PRO A 395 -3.70 -40.04 -2.04
CA PRO A 395 -4.76 -40.98 -1.64
C PRO A 395 -5.65 -40.52 -0.49
N SER A 396 -5.26 -39.44 0.23
CA SER A 396 -6.05 -38.87 1.33
C SER A 396 -7.24 -38.04 0.87
N LEU A 397 -7.34 -37.71 -0.43
CA LEU A 397 -8.42 -36.90 -1.01
C LEU A 397 -9.49 -37.74 -1.74
N ALA A 398 -9.36 -39.05 -1.75
CA ALA A 398 -10.19 -39.97 -2.54
C ALA A 398 -11.58 -40.27 -1.96
N ASN A 399 -12.16 -39.41 -1.10
CA ASN A 399 -13.59 -39.52 -0.79
C ASN A 399 -14.19 -38.27 -0.13
N PRO A 400 -14.77 -37.33 -0.89
CA PRO A 400 -15.53 -36.20 -0.33
C PRO A 400 -17.07 -36.48 -0.33
N PHE A 401 -17.56 -37.68 -0.57
CA PHE A 401 -18.98 -38.00 -0.52
C PHE A 401 -19.25 -39.26 0.32
#